data_c17bbaedb69b72bcc17ba4c322c5783c
#
_entry.id   c17bbaedb69b72bcc17ba4c322c5783c
#
_cell.length_a   1.000
_cell.length_b   1.000
_cell.length_c   1.000
_cell.angle_alpha   90.00
_cell.angle_beta   90.00
_cell.angle_gamma   90.00
#
_symmetry.space_group_name_H-M   'P 1'
#
loop_
_entity.id
_entity.type
_entity.pdbx_description
1 polymer ?
#
loop_
_entity_poly.entity_id
_entity_poly.type
_entity_poly.pdbx_seq_one_letter_code
_entity_poly.pdbx_strand_id
1 'polypeptide(L)'
;KLKNSNAVINQKMGYLRVVLSEMEEDGYIEMIKMPKPRPTKNSKVHYLTYDMETQLLDFLVANKQYEAKNIVICLIDLGCRVNELLNLEKRFVDFDNNQITFNDRKNDQAVAVPMTNRVKQVIKHYWYELNDLDKVFSLNYSELNAIWQRARKDLGYADKKFYTIHLCRHTCASRLVQRGVPILLVKDWLGHEDIENTMIYAHLAPKALHSVVEVLN
;
A
#
# COMPACT_ATOMS: atom_id res chain seq x y z
N LYS A 1 29.56 14.63 4.23
CA LYS A 1 28.99 14.44 2.88
C LYS A 1 27.85 13.45 2.99
N LEU A 2 26.59 13.90 2.87
CA LEU A 2 25.41 13.00 2.78
C LEU A 2 25.53 12.20 1.49
N LYS A 3 25.83 10.89 1.60
CA LYS A 3 25.81 9.98 0.45
C LYS A 3 24.34 9.56 0.19
N ASN A 4 23.76 10.08 -0.87
CA ASN A 4 22.47 9.61 -1.35
C ASN A 4 22.55 8.13 -1.76
N SER A 5 21.49 7.36 -1.51
CA SER A 5 21.38 5.99 -2.00
C SER A 5 21.29 5.97 -3.54
N ASN A 6 21.64 4.84 -4.16
CA ASN A 6 21.51 4.69 -5.62
C ASN A 6 20.06 4.92 -6.09
N ALA A 7 19.06 4.51 -5.32
CA ALA A 7 17.66 4.77 -5.64
C ALA A 7 17.35 6.27 -5.72
N VAL A 8 17.79 7.07 -4.73
CA VAL A 8 17.61 8.53 -4.72
C VAL A 8 18.37 9.17 -5.88
N ILE A 9 19.56 8.69 -6.20
CA ILE A 9 20.33 9.19 -7.33
C ILE A 9 19.59 8.89 -8.64
N ASN A 10 19.11 7.65 -8.83
CA ASN A 10 18.36 7.26 -10.03
C ASN A 10 17.07 8.09 -10.18
N GLN A 11 16.36 8.35 -9.08
CA GLN A 11 15.17 9.18 -9.09
C GLN A 11 15.48 10.62 -9.57
N LYS A 12 16.53 11.25 -9.02
CA LYS A 12 16.97 12.59 -9.45
C LYS A 12 17.42 12.60 -10.91
N MET A 13 18.11 11.54 -11.35
CA MET A 13 18.52 11.37 -12.74
C MET A 13 17.31 11.18 -13.68
N GLY A 14 16.24 10.54 -13.19
CA GLY A 14 14.96 10.43 -13.92
C GLY A 14 14.34 11.80 -14.17
N TYR A 15 14.20 12.62 -13.15
CA TYR A 15 13.68 14.00 -13.30
C TYR A 15 14.53 14.84 -14.27
N LEU A 16 15.86 14.76 -14.15
CA LEU A 16 16.75 15.48 -15.04
C LEU A 16 16.60 14.99 -16.49
N ARG A 17 16.40 13.69 -16.70
CA ARG A 17 16.19 13.12 -18.04
C ARG A 17 14.93 13.68 -18.70
N VAL A 18 13.82 13.78 -17.98
CA VAL A 18 12.58 14.35 -18.50
C VAL A 18 12.81 15.78 -18.96
N VAL A 19 13.39 16.64 -18.11
CA VAL A 19 13.67 18.03 -18.45
C VAL A 19 14.59 18.17 -19.67
N LEU A 20 15.66 17.37 -19.73
CA LEU A 20 16.59 17.41 -20.84
C LEU A 20 15.96 16.90 -22.15
N SER A 21 15.04 15.90 -22.08
CA SER A 21 14.31 15.41 -23.26
C SER A 21 13.36 16.48 -23.81
N GLU A 22 12.64 17.19 -22.95
CA GLU A 22 11.79 18.31 -23.37
C GLU A 22 12.61 19.44 -24.00
N MET A 23 13.76 19.80 -23.42
CA MET A 23 14.64 20.82 -23.99
C MET A 23 15.24 20.40 -25.34
N GLU A 24 15.52 19.13 -25.57
CA GLU A 24 15.97 18.57 -26.83
C GLU A 24 14.86 18.63 -27.87
N GLU A 25 13.63 18.18 -27.53
CA GLU A 25 12.45 18.22 -28.40
C GLU A 25 12.12 19.66 -28.85
N ASP A 26 12.27 20.63 -27.95
CA ASP A 26 12.08 22.06 -28.22
C ASP A 26 13.26 22.71 -28.95
N GLY A 27 14.35 21.96 -29.25
CA GLY A 27 15.52 22.45 -29.97
C GLY A 27 16.46 23.37 -29.18
N TYR A 28 16.33 23.45 -27.86
CA TYR A 28 17.23 24.28 -27.02
C TYR A 28 18.60 23.66 -26.80
N ILE A 29 18.70 22.32 -26.86
CA ILE A 29 19.95 21.59 -26.64
C ILE A 29 20.08 20.43 -27.63
N GLU A 30 21.32 20.00 -27.89
CA GLU A 30 21.58 18.73 -28.54
C GLU A 30 21.47 17.56 -27.54
N MET A 31 21.23 16.33 -28.06
CA MET A 31 21.07 15.13 -27.30
C MET A 31 22.20 14.90 -26.27
N ILE A 32 21.86 14.93 -24.99
CA ILE A 32 22.79 14.63 -23.91
C ILE A 32 22.66 13.14 -23.51
N LYS A 33 23.71 12.37 -23.72
CA LYS A 33 23.74 10.96 -23.32
C LYS A 33 23.77 10.81 -21.80
N MET A 34 22.63 10.54 -21.21
CA MET A 34 22.50 10.32 -19.78
C MET A 34 23.14 8.99 -19.32
N PRO A 35 23.81 8.96 -18.17
CA PRO A 35 24.35 7.73 -17.58
C PRO A 35 23.24 6.69 -17.35
N LYS A 36 23.60 5.42 -17.42
CA LYS A 36 22.70 4.32 -17.05
C LYS A 36 22.33 4.40 -15.57
N PRO A 37 21.10 3.99 -15.20
CA PRO A 37 20.73 3.89 -13.79
C PRO A 37 21.70 3.03 -13.00
N ARG A 38 22.00 3.43 -11.76
CA ARG A 38 22.85 2.67 -10.88
C ARG A 38 22.12 1.42 -10.34
N PRO A 39 22.80 0.28 -10.15
CA PRO A 39 22.17 -0.89 -9.59
C PRO A 39 21.60 -0.58 -8.21
N THR A 40 20.33 -0.87 -8.00
CA THR A 40 19.67 -0.82 -6.71
C THR A 40 19.61 -2.22 -6.12
N LYS A 41 19.90 -2.36 -4.82
CA LYS A 41 19.66 -3.63 -4.15
C LYS A 41 18.15 -3.81 -4.02
N ASN A 42 17.62 -4.96 -4.45
CA ASN A 42 16.27 -5.35 -4.09
C ASN A 42 16.20 -5.40 -2.56
N SER A 43 15.49 -4.47 -1.94
CA SER A 43 15.21 -4.51 -0.52
C SER A 43 14.31 -5.70 -0.25
N LYS A 44 14.62 -6.48 0.80
CA LYS A 44 13.69 -7.51 1.29
C LYS A 44 12.34 -6.83 1.57
N VAL A 45 11.27 -7.43 1.07
CA VAL A 45 9.92 -6.98 1.40
C VAL A 45 9.66 -7.31 2.87
N HIS A 46 9.28 -6.29 3.63
CA HIS A 46 8.85 -6.43 5.01
C HIS A 46 7.32 -6.39 5.05
N TYR A 47 6.73 -7.15 5.95
CA TYR A 47 5.29 -7.19 6.21
C TYR A 47 5.05 -7.55 7.68
N LEU A 48 3.85 -7.28 8.20
CA LEU A 48 3.47 -7.67 9.55
C LEU A 48 3.23 -9.18 9.61
N THR A 49 3.92 -9.87 10.52
CA THR A 49 3.49 -11.23 10.92
C THR A 49 2.14 -11.15 11.63
N TYR A 50 1.47 -12.27 11.81
CA TYR A 50 0.20 -12.29 12.58
C TYR A 50 0.42 -11.84 14.02
N ASP A 51 1.54 -12.23 14.65
CA ASP A 51 1.88 -11.80 16.01
C ASP A 51 2.14 -10.28 16.07
N MET A 52 2.84 -9.71 15.09
CA MET A 52 3.07 -8.26 15.02
C MET A 52 1.76 -7.50 14.83
N GLU A 53 0.84 -8.01 14.00
CA GLU A 53 -0.50 -7.42 13.84
C GLU A 53 -1.26 -7.47 15.15
N THR A 54 -1.31 -8.63 15.82
CA THR A 54 -1.99 -8.78 17.11
C THR A 54 -1.43 -7.80 18.13
N GLN A 55 -0.11 -7.76 18.32
CA GLN A 55 0.54 -6.82 19.24
C GLN A 55 0.19 -5.36 18.93
N LEU A 56 0.15 -4.98 17.65
CA LEU A 56 -0.24 -3.63 17.24
C LEU A 56 -1.70 -3.33 17.58
N LEU A 57 -2.62 -4.24 17.24
CA LEU A 57 -4.04 -4.04 17.50
C LEU A 57 -4.34 -4.00 19.01
N ASP A 58 -3.72 -4.86 19.80
CA ASP A 58 -3.84 -4.89 21.26
C ASP A 58 -3.29 -3.61 21.91
N PHE A 59 -2.15 -3.12 21.41
CA PHE A 59 -1.59 -1.82 21.83
C PHE A 59 -2.61 -0.69 21.58
N LEU A 60 -3.21 -0.65 20.39
CA LEU A 60 -4.18 0.38 20.03
C LEU A 60 -5.43 0.32 20.93
N VAL A 61 -5.91 -0.88 21.25
CA VAL A 61 -7.04 -1.08 22.19
C VAL A 61 -6.67 -0.62 23.61
N ALA A 62 -5.52 -1.04 24.12
CA ALA A 62 -5.05 -0.69 25.45
C ALA A 62 -4.88 0.83 25.64
N ASN A 63 -4.54 1.54 24.57
CA ASN A 63 -4.40 3.00 24.53
C ASN A 63 -5.70 3.73 24.10
N LYS A 64 -6.84 3.05 23.99
CA LYS A 64 -8.15 3.59 23.57
C LYS A 64 -8.13 4.24 22.17
N GLN A 65 -7.24 3.78 21.29
CA GLN A 65 -7.11 4.24 19.91
C GLN A 65 -7.97 3.37 18.97
N TYR A 66 -9.28 3.32 19.23
CA TYR A 66 -10.20 2.39 18.55
C TYR A 66 -10.34 2.70 17.07
N GLU A 67 -10.40 3.98 16.69
CA GLU A 67 -10.50 4.36 15.29
C GLU A 67 -9.21 4.03 14.52
N ALA A 68 -8.04 4.31 15.11
CA ALA A 68 -6.76 3.93 14.51
C ALA A 68 -6.63 2.40 14.34
N LYS A 69 -7.12 1.60 15.32
CA LYS A 69 -7.23 0.15 15.17
C LYS A 69 -8.08 -0.25 13.97
N ASN A 70 -9.25 0.36 13.82
CA ASN A 70 -10.17 0.08 12.72
C ASN A 70 -9.57 0.46 11.36
N ILE A 71 -8.89 1.60 11.27
CA ILE A 71 -8.14 2.02 10.08
C ILE A 71 -7.04 1.00 9.75
N VAL A 72 -6.26 0.55 10.72
CA VAL A 72 -5.20 -0.45 10.51
C VAL A 72 -5.78 -1.76 9.97
N ILE A 73 -6.90 -2.23 10.51
CA ILE A 73 -7.59 -3.42 10.00
C ILE A 73 -7.98 -3.24 8.52
N CYS A 74 -8.59 -2.11 8.18
CA CYS A 74 -8.97 -1.82 6.81
C CYS A 74 -7.76 -1.74 5.87
N LEU A 75 -6.67 -1.08 6.29
CA LEU A 75 -5.44 -0.97 5.50
C LEU A 75 -4.79 -2.33 5.23
N ILE A 76 -4.80 -3.25 6.21
CA ILE A 76 -4.23 -4.59 6.06
C ILE A 76 -5.10 -5.44 5.11
N ASP A 77 -6.41 -5.36 5.21
CA ASP A 77 -7.31 -6.23 4.45
C ASP A 77 -7.56 -5.72 3.02
N LEU A 78 -7.73 -4.41 2.86
CA LEU A 78 -7.98 -3.80 1.54
C LEU A 78 -6.68 -3.55 0.76
N GLY A 79 -5.56 -3.35 1.45
CA GLY A 79 -4.28 -3.02 0.80
C GLY A 79 -4.26 -1.65 0.12
N CYS A 80 -5.26 -0.80 0.31
CA CYS A 80 -5.34 0.54 -0.26
C CYS A 80 -4.27 1.47 0.30
N ARG A 81 -4.06 2.62 -0.35
CA ARG A 81 -3.17 3.67 0.18
C ARG A 81 -3.84 4.35 1.38
N VAL A 82 -3.04 4.73 2.38
CA VAL A 82 -3.58 5.34 3.62
C VAL A 82 -4.47 6.56 3.33
N ASN A 83 -4.06 7.42 2.41
CA ASN A 83 -4.85 8.61 2.06
C ASN A 83 -6.14 8.27 1.29
N GLU A 84 -6.17 7.17 0.54
CA GLU A 84 -7.40 6.67 -0.10
C GLU A 84 -8.41 6.28 0.97
N LEU A 85 -7.97 5.52 1.99
CA LEU A 85 -8.85 5.13 3.10
C LEU A 85 -9.31 6.32 3.96
N LEU A 86 -8.40 7.23 4.32
CA LEU A 86 -8.71 8.40 5.14
C LEU A 86 -9.62 9.43 4.42
N ASN A 87 -9.70 9.35 3.10
CA ASN A 87 -10.61 10.16 2.30
C ASN A 87 -11.82 9.37 1.77
N LEU A 88 -12.03 8.15 2.25
CA LEU A 88 -13.16 7.33 1.86
C LEU A 88 -14.47 7.96 2.36
N GLU A 89 -15.33 8.38 1.43
CA GLU A 89 -16.68 8.87 1.72
C GLU A 89 -17.68 7.71 1.74
N LYS A 90 -18.74 7.85 2.53
CA LYS A 90 -19.79 6.84 2.66
C LYS A 90 -20.34 6.37 1.31
N ARG A 91 -20.61 7.29 0.37
CA ARG A 91 -21.17 6.98 -0.96
C ARG A 91 -20.34 6.01 -1.82
N PHE A 92 -19.06 5.81 -1.49
CA PHE A 92 -18.18 4.87 -2.19
C PHE A 92 -18.14 3.47 -1.56
N VAL A 93 -18.97 3.23 -0.55
CA VAL A 93 -19.13 1.91 0.09
C VAL A 93 -20.44 1.30 -0.36
N ASP A 94 -20.35 0.15 -1.00
CA ASP A 94 -21.50 -0.60 -1.50
C ASP A 94 -21.63 -1.91 -0.71
N PHE A 95 -22.61 -1.99 0.19
CA PHE A 95 -22.86 -3.18 0.98
C PHE A 95 -23.61 -4.27 0.21
N ASP A 96 -24.37 -3.90 -0.82
CA ASP A 96 -25.15 -4.85 -1.62
C ASP A 96 -24.21 -5.68 -2.51
N ASN A 97 -23.25 -5.00 -3.15
CA ASN A 97 -22.20 -5.65 -3.94
C ASN A 97 -20.96 -6.02 -3.11
N ASN A 98 -20.94 -5.71 -1.79
CA ASN A 98 -19.87 -6.02 -0.86
C ASN A 98 -18.51 -5.45 -1.29
N GLN A 99 -18.46 -4.20 -1.74
CA GLN A 99 -17.24 -3.57 -2.27
C GLN A 99 -17.08 -2.11 -1.82
N ILE A 100 -15.84 -1.64 -1.87
CA ILE A 100 -15.46 -0.23 -1.69
C ILE A 100 -14.78 0.24 -2.97
N THR A 101 -15.18 1.41 -3.47
CA THR A 101 -14.58 2.03 -4.64
C THR A 101 -13.60 3.11 -4.20
N PHE A 102 -12.34 2.98 -4.59
CA PHE A 102 -11.32 4.00 -4.42
C PHE A 102 -11.10 4.73 -5.74
N ASN A 103 -11.26 6.05 -5.74
CA ASN A 103 -10.97 6.88 -6.90
C ASN A 103 -9.49 7.27 -6.88
N ASP A 104 -8.71 6.79 -7.83
CA ASP A 104 -7.36 7.30 -8.05
C ASP A 104 -7.44 8.64 -8.80
N ARG A 105 -7.14 9.75 -8.09
CA ARG A 105 -7.20 11.10 -8.65
C ARG A 105 -6.17 11.34 -9.78
N LYS A 106 -5.19 10.44 -9.94
CA LYS A 106 -4.15 10.63 -10.95
C LYS A 106 -4.56 10.16 -12.35
N ASN A 107 -5.42 9.13 -12.44
CA ASN A 107 -5.70 8.45 -13.72
C ASN A 107 -7.18 8.28 -14.02
N ASP A 108 -8.09 8.88 -13.26
CA ASP A 108 -9.56 8.69 -13.36
C ASP A 108 -10.02 7.20 -13.35
N GLN A 109 -9.15 6.30 -12.92
CA GLN A 109 -9.48 4.88 -12.79
C GLN A 109 -9.96 4.59 -11.37
N ALA A 110 -11.25 4.26 -11.25
CA ALA A 110 -11.81 3.77 -10.02
C ALA A 110 -11.44 2.30 -9.81
N VAL A 111 -10.92 1.95 -8.64
CA VAL A 111 -10.63 0.57 -8.26
C VAL A 111 -11.66 0.12 -7.23
N ALA A 112 -12.49 -0.86 -7.59
CA ALA A 112 -13.43 -1.48 -6.67
C ALA A 112 -12.77 -2.70 -6.00
N VAL A 113 -12.70 -2.70 -4.67
CA VAL A 113 -12.09 -3.77 -3.87
C VAL A 113 -13.18 -4.41 -3.01
N PRO A 114 -13.35 -5.75 -3.06
CA PRO A 114 -14.29 -6.46 -2.20
C PRO A 114 -13.93 -6.31 -0.71
N MET A 115 -14.95 -6.14 0.13
CA MET A 115 -14.77 -6.08 1.59
C MET A 115 -14.63 -7.48 2.18
N THR A 116 -13.62 -7.65 3.06
CA THR A 116 -13.59 -8.81 3.97
C THR A 116 -14.69 -8.66 5.03
N ASN A 117 -15.07 -9.75 5.68
CA ASN A 117 -16.03 -9.69 6.79
C ASN A 117 -15.57 -8.74 7.90
N ARG A 118 -14.26 -8.68 8.17
CA ARG A 118 -13.65 -7.81 9.17
C ARG A 118 -13.79 -6.33 8.78
N VAL A 119 -13.54 -5.99 7.52
CA VAL A 119 -13.74 -4.63 6.98
C VAL A 119 -15.21 -4.24 7.02
N LYS A 120 -16.10 -5.15 6.59
CA LYS A 120 -17.55 -4.91 6.61
C LYS A 120 -18.08 -4.58 8.02
N GLN A 121 -17.60 -5.29 9.03
CA GLN A 121 -17.96 -5.01 10.43
C GLN A 121 -17.43 -3.65 10.89
N VAL A 122 -16.18 -3.30 10.55
CA VAL A 122 -15.60 -1.99 10.87
C VAL A 122 -16.41 -0.87 10.24
N ILE A 123 -16.68 -0.93 8.93
CA ILE A 123 -17.40 0.14 8.24
C ILE A 123 -18.83 0.29 8.77
N LYS A 124 -19.53 -0.82 9.05
CA LYS A 124 -20.89 -0.78 9.62
C LYS A 124 -20.95 -0.04 10.96
N HIS A 125 -19.89 -0.05 11.76
CA HIS A 125 -19.83 0.66 13.04
C HIS A 125 -20.01 2.17 12.89
N TYR A 126 -19.55 2.76 11.78
CA TYR A 126 -19.62 4.19 11.50
C TYR A 126 -20.85 4.57 10.65
N TRP A 127 -21.47 3.60 9.97
CA TRP A 127 -22.39 3.79 8.86
C TRP A 127 -23.62 4.64 9.15
N TYR A 128 -24.25 4.42 10.31
CA TYR A 128 -25.57 4.99 10.61
C TYR A 128 -25.54 6.48 10.96
N GLU A 129 -24.39 7.02 11.33
CA GLU A 129 -24.24 8.42 11.73
C GLU A 129 -23.74 9.32 10.60
N LEU A 130 -23.43 8.74 9.43
CA LEU A 130 -22.82 9.44 8.30
C LEU A 130 -23.85 9.82 7.24
N ASN A 131 -23.64 10.99 6.61
CA ASN A 131 -24.25 11.34 5.33
C ASN A 131 -23.36 10.85 4.18
N ASP A 132 -23.88 10.83 2.95
CA ASP A 132 -23.19 10.25 1.79
C ASP A 132 -21.82 10.89 1.49
N LEU A 133 -21.66 12.18 1.77
CA LEU A 133 -20.42 12.93 1.55
C LEU A 133 -19.47 12.92 2.76
N ASP A 134 -19.90 12.36 3.88
CA ASP A 134 -19.08 12.29 5.08
C ASP A 134 -17.98 11.21 4.91
N LYS A 135 -16.80 11.49 5.43
CA LYS A 135 -15.73 10.51 5.49
C LYS A 135 -16.05 9.45 6.53
N VAL A 136 -15.73 8.19 6.20
CA VAL A 136 -15.92 7.05 7.12
C VAL A 136 -15.09 7.18 8.38
N PHE A 137 -13.89 7.75 8.27
CA PHE A 137 -12.97 7.95 9.39
C PHE A 137 -12.72 9.43 9.62
N SER A 138 -12.61 9.82 10.90
CA SER A 138 -12.38 11.20 11.33
C SER A 138 -10.90 11.56 11.42
N LEU A 139 -10.03 10.57 11.71
CA LEU A 139 -8.59 10.79 11.83
C LEU A 139 -7.97 11.22 10.49
N ASN A 140 -7.14 12.25 10.55
CA ASN A 140 -6.29 12.63 9.43
C ASN A 140 -4.94 11.87 9.46
N TYR A 141 -4.15 12.03 8.39
CA TYR A 141 -2.84 11.35 8.28
C TYR A 141 -1.87 11.70 9.40
N SER A 142 -1.82 12.97 9.83
CA SER A 142 -0.88 13.42 10.86
C SER A 142 -1.20 12.78 12.22
N GLU A 143 -2.48 12.74 12.58
CA GLU A 143 -2.98 12.10 13.80
C GLU A 143 -2.71 10.59 13.80
N LEU A 144 -3.09 9.91 12.72
CA LEU A 144 -2.83 8.48 12.57
C LEU A 144 -1.33 8.17 12.63
N ASN A 145 -0.50 8.99 11.98
CA ASN A 145 0.96 8.81 12.00
C ASN A 145 1.55 9.03 13.38
N ALA A 146 1.05 10.01 14.15
CA ALA A 146 1.49 10.22 15.54
C ALA A 146 1.19 8.99 16.42
N ILE A 147 -0.02 8.42 16.30
CA ILE A 147 -0.42 7.18 16.99
C ILE A 147 0.50 6.02 16.56
N TRP A 148 0.74 5.88 15.25
CA TRP A 148 1.62 4.84 14.69
C TRP A 148 3.06 4.95 15.22
N GLN A 149 3.64 6.17 15.26
CA GLN A 149 5.00 6.37 15.77
C GLN A 149 5.10 6.03 17.27
N ARG A 150 4.06 6.33 18.06
CA ARG A 150 3.99 5.91 19.44
C ARG A 150 3.96 4.39 19.57
N ALA A 151 3.06 3.72 18.84
CA ALA A 151 2.99 2.27 18.79
C ALA A 151 4.32 1.64 18.38
N ARG A 152 4.94 2.17 17.32
CA ARG A 152 6.26 1.74 16.84
C ARG A 152 7.33 1.79 17.91
N LYS A 153 7.35 2.87 18.70
CA LYS A 153 8.32 3.04 19.79
C LYS A 153 8.07 2.06 20.92
N ASP A 154 6.83 1.98 21.39
CA ASP A 154 6.46 1.22 22.60
C ASP A 154 6.49 -0.30 22.35
N LEU A 155 6.26 -0.74 21.10
CA LEU A 155 6.40 -2.13 20.67
C LEU A 155 7.86 -2.54 20.30
N GLY A 156 8.85 -1.66 20.48
CA GLY A 156 10.25 -1.98 20.24
C GLY A 156 10.70 -1.93 18.77
N TYR A 157 9.93 -1.27 17.90
CA TYR A 157 10.26 -1.15 16.47
C TYR A 157 10.84 0.23 16.10
N ALA A 158 11.29 1.04 17.06
CA ALA A 158 11.77 2.41 16.83
C ALA A 158 12.93 2.49 15.81
N ASP A 159 13.84 1.52 15.83
CA ASP A 159 14.99 1.40 14.94
C ASP A 159 14.64 0.79 13.56
N LYS A 160 13.46 0.20 13.39
CA LYS A 160 13.02 -0.49 12.18
C LYS A 160 12.45 0.51 11.18
N LYS A 161 13.25 0.98 10.22
CA LYS A 161 12.82 1.97 9.20
C LYS A 161 11.65 1.50 8.35
N PHE A 162 11.46 0.19 8.20
CA PHE A 162 10.35 -0.38 7.44
C PHE A 162 9.01 -0.32 8.18
N TYR A 163 9.00 -0.14 9.51
CA TYR A 163 7.77 -0.14 10.31
C TYR A 163 7.04 1.20 10.16
N THR A 164 6.43 1.40 9.01
CA THR A 164 5.62 2.56 8.64
C THR A 164 4.18 2.14 8.39
N ILE A 165 3.22 3.07 8.32
CA ILE A 165 1.81 2.76 8.01
C ILE A 165 1.69 2.00 6.67
N HIS A 166 2.55 2.31 5.69
CA HIS A 166 2.58 1.61 4.40
C HIS A 166 2.89 0.10 4.53
N LEU A 167 3.42 -0.34 5.68
CA LEU A 167 3.62 -1.76 5.97
C LEU A 167 2.32 -2.56 5.94
N CYS A 168 1.17 -1.92 6.24
CA CYS A 168 -0.15 -2.57 6.13
C CYS A 168 -0.44 -3.02 4.70
N ARG A 169 -0.15 -2.17 3.71
CA ARG A 169 -0.31 -2.51 2.29
C ARG A 169 0.67 -3.60 1.84
N HIS A 170 1.91 -3.53 2.29
CA HIS A 170 2.88 -4.62 2.07
C HIS A 170 2.39 -5.93 2.69
N THR A 171 1.72 -5.87 3.84
CA THR A 171 1.15 -7.04 4.52
C THR A 171 0.03 -7.66 3.70
N CYS A 172 -0.91 -6.85 3.19
CA CYS A 172 -1.96 -7.32 2.29
C CYS A 172 -1.38 -8.06 1.10
N ALA A 173 -0.51 -7.39 0.34
CA ALA A 173 0.13 -7.95 -0.86
C ALA A 173 0.87 -9.26 -0.57
N SER A 174 1.69 -9.27 0.49
CA SER A 174 2.48 -10.46 0.88
C SER A 174 1.57 -11.63 1.24
N ARG A 175 0.49 -11.40 1.98
CA ARG A 175 -0.46 -12.45 2.38
C ARG A 175 -1.24 -13.01 1.19
N LEU A 176 -1.65 -12.18 0.24
CA LEU A 176 -2.30 -12.63 -0.99
C LEU A 176 -1.37 -13.53 -1.79
N VAL A 177 -0.14 -13.10 -2.03
CA VAL A 177 0.85 -13.89 -2.77
C VAL A 177 1.21 -15.19 -2.06
N GLN A 178 1.44 -15.17 -0.73
CA GLN A 178 1.73 -16.36 0.07
C GLN A 178 0.59 -17.41 0.04
N ARG A 179 -0.65 -16.95 -0.17
CA ARG A 179 -1.83 -17.83 -0.32
C ARG A 179 -2.05 -18.28 -1.76
N GLY A 180 -1.13 -18.00 -2.66
CA GLY A 180 -1.18 -18.46 -4.05
C GLY A 180 -2.05 -17.61 -4.96
N VAL A 181 -2.48 -16.42 -4.54
CA VAL A 181 -3.22 -15.49 -5.44
C VAL A 181 -2.29 -15.10 -6.59
N PRO A 182 -2.71 -15.23 -7.86
CA PRO A 182 -1.91 -14.83 -9.02
C PRO A 182 -1.46 -13.38 -8.93
N ILE A 183 -0.20 -13.13 -9.29
CA ILE A 183 0.44 -11.81 -9.13
C ILE A 183 -0.31 -10.68 -9.88
N LEU A 184 -0.93 -10.99 -11.01
CA LEU A 184 -1.77 -10.05 -11.76
C LEU A 184 -3.02 -9.64 -10.97
N LEU A 185 -3.70 -10.59 -10.32
CA LEU A 185 -4.84 -10.29 -9.46
C LEU A 185 -4.42 -9.47 -8.22
N VAL A 186 -3.21 -9.71 -7.68
CA VAL A 186 -2.66 -8.89 -6.60
C VAL A 186 -2.37 -7.47 -7.10
N LYS A 187 -1.86 -7.30 -8.32
CA LYS A 187 -1.68 -6.00 -8.96
C LYS A 187 -3.01 -5.25 -9.03
N ASP A 188 -4.05 -5.89 -9.56
CA ASP A 188 -5.38 -5.29 -9.72
C ASP A 188 -6.02 -4.96 -8.38
N TRP A 189 -5.92 -5.87 -7.38
CA TRP A 189 -6.39 -5.64 -6.01
C TRP A 189 -5.76 -4.39 -5.38
N LEU A 190 -4.47 -4.20 -5.58
CA LEU A 190 -3.74 -3.06 -5.05
C LEU A 190 -3.94 -1.78 -5.88
N GLY A 191 -4.45 -1.86 -7.10
CA GLY A 191 -4.50 -0.71 -8.02
C GLY A 191 -3.10 -0.22 -8.40
N HIS A 192 -2.18 -1.14 -8.72
CA HIS A 192 -0.87 -0.77 -9.25
C HIS A 192 -0.96 -0.58 -10.77
N GLU A 193 -0.47 0.53 -11.29
CA GLU A 193 -0.35 0.76 -12.72
C GLU A 193 0.63 -0.24 -13.34
N ASP A 194 1.84 -0.27 -12.81
CA ASP A 194 2.93 -1.10 -13.28
C ASP A 194 3.02 -2.41 -12.50
N ILE A 195 3.18 -3.51 -13.23
CA ILE A 195 3.37 -4.84 -12.65
C ILE A 195 4.65 -4.92 -11.80
N GLU A 196 5.69 -4.15 -12.16
CA GLU A 196 6.96 -4.09 -11.45
C GLU A 196 6.78 -3.75 -9.97
N ASN A 197 5.80 -2.89 -9.64
CA ASN A 197 5.47 -2.53 -8.26
C ASN A 197 4.92 -3.72 -7.46
N THR A 198 4.40 -4.74 -8.14
CA THR A 198 3.86 -5.97 -7.54
C THR A 198 4.88 -7.11 -7.59
N MET A 199 5.76 -7.13 -8.59
CA MET A 199 6.78 -8.17 -8.74
C MET A 199 7.74 -8.29 -7.55
N ILE A 200 7.87 -7.25 -6.74
CA ILE A 200 8.65 -7.29 -5.49
C ILE A 200 8.16 -8.38 -4.52
N TYR A 201 6.89 -8.79 -4.61
CA TYR A 201 6.28 -9.83 -3.77
C TYR A 201 6.37 -11.23 -4.40
N ALA A 202 6.71 -11.37 -5.68
CA ALA A 202 6.67 -12.64 -6.41
C ALA A 202 7.49 -13.75 -5.75
N HIS A 203 8.60 -13.41 -5.10
CA HIS A 203 9.45 -14.36 -4.37
C HIS A 203 8.78 -15.01 -3.14
N LEU A 204 7.63 -14.49 -2.69
CA LEU A 204 6.83 -15.00 -1.58
C LEU A 204 5.83 -16.06 -2.03
N ALA A 205 5.62 -16.23 -3.34
CA ALA A 205 4.68 -17.21 -3.88
C ALA A 205 5.09 -18.64 -3.52
N PRO A 206 4.13 -19.52 -3.25
CA PRO A 206 4.41 -20.94 -3.06
C PRO A 206 5.16 -21.51 -4.27
N LYS A 207 6.16 -22.34 -4.03
CA LYS A 207 6.87 -23.05 -5.11
C LYS A 207 6.00 -24.24 -5.58
N ALA A 208 5.12 -23.99 -6.51
CA ALA A 208 4.11 -24.93 -6.97
C ALA A 208 4.43 -25.54 -8.36
N LEU A 209 5.72 -25.73 -8.71
CA LEU A 209 6.09 -26.34 -10.02
C LEU A 209 5.49 -27.76 -10.21
N HIS A 210 5.36 -28.52 -9.13
CA HIS A 210 4.76 -29.86 -9.22
C HIS A 210 3.27 -29.84 -9.55
N SER A 211 2.51 -28.84 -9.09
CA SER A 211 1.09 -28.72 -9.43
C SER A 211 0.84 -28.32 -10.89
N VAL A 212 1.84 -27.75 -11.56
CA VAL A 212 1.73 -27.43 -13.00
C VAL A 212 1.70 -28.71 -13.84
N VAL A 213 2.35 -29.77 -13.40
CA VAL A 213 2.34 -31.07 -14.10
C VAL A 213 0.93 -31.67 -14.14
N GLU A 214 0.15 -31.47 -13.08
CA GLU A 214 -1.25 -32.01 -13.02
C GLU A 214 -2.16 -31.30 -14.05
N VAL A 215 -1.84 -30.07 -14.44
CA VAL A 215 -2.60 -29.30 -15.45
C VAL A 215 -2.21 -29.72 -16.87
N LEU A 216 -1.02 -30.30 -17.07
CA LEU A 216 -0.49 -30.70 -18.36
C LEU A 216 -0.81 -32.19 -18.71
N ASN A 217 -1.26 -32.97 -17.74
CA ASN A 217 -1.69 -34.37 -17.90
C ASN A 217 -3.20 -34.47 -18.07
#